data_124032c74158f47de857f180c52867f4
#
_entry.id   124032c74158f47de857f180c52867f4
#
_cell.length_a   1.000
_cell.length_b   1.000
_cell.length_c   1.000
_cell.angle_alpha   90.00
_cell.angle_beta   90.00
_cell.angle_gamma   90.00
#
_symmetry.space_group_name_H-M   'P 1'
#
loop_
_entity.id
_entity.type
_entity.pdbx_description
1 polymer ?
#
loop_
_entity_poly.entity_id
_entity_poly.type
_entity_poly.pdbx_seq_one_letter_code
_entity_poly.pdbx_strand_id
1 'polypeptide(L)'
;MRKDAKEQELLRDAGRINDLAIAYGLSHIAAAVTEAELAEQIDAFFLAHGGKQVGQYQVVCYGANAAQPHHMSDNTRPRPGDSVLIDLVCPINDYWCDMTRTVFYRQVSEQHRQVYEVVRRAQQAGIDFVRPGVRMSQIDAAVRQVIVDAGYGAAFITRTGHGIGLMVHE
;
A
#
# COMPACT_ATOMS: atom_id res chain seq x y z
N MET A 1 -10.87 13.27 10.17
CA MET A 1 -10.92 14.45 11.11
C MET A 1 -9.80 15.42 10.78
N ARG A 2 -9.91 16.72 11.22
CA ARG A 2 -8.83 17.69 11.04
C ARG A 2 -7.76 17.46 12.11
N LYS A 3 -6.48 17.32 11.71
CA LYS A 3 -5.35 17.07 12.58
C LYS A 3 -4.67 18.39 12.99
N ASP A 4 -4.34 18.53 14.26
CA ASP A 4 -3.54 19.64 14.76
C ASP A 4 -2.04 19.46 14.41
N ALA A 5 -1.20 20.41 14.85
CA ALA A 5 0.23 20.40 14.50
C ALA A 5 0.95 19.18 15.11
N LYS A 6 0.59 18.79 16.34
CA LYS A 6 1.21 17.63 17.02
C LYS A 6 0.79 16.31 16.37
N GLU A 7 -0.49 16.16 16.04
CA GLU A 7 -1.02 15.01 15.31
C GLU A 7 -0.37 14.85 13.92
N GLN A 8 -0.16 15.97 13.21
CA GLN A 8 0.54 15.95 11.93
C GLN A 8 2.00 15.50 12.06
N GLU A 9 2.70 15.88 13.13
CA GLU A 9 4.05 15.41 13.42
C GLU A 9 4.07 13.90 13.67
N LEU A 10 3.16 13.38 14.50
CA LEU A 10 3.04 11.95 14.78
C LEU A 10 2.72 11.13 13.52
N LEU A 11 1.84 11.62 12.66
CA LEU A 11 1.54 10.99 11.38
C LEU A 11 2.75 10.98 10.43
N ARG A 12 3.56 12.06 10.40
CA ARG A 12 4.80 12.08 9.60
C ARG A 12 5.83 11.08 10.14
N ASP A 13 5.95 10.96 11.47
CA ASP A 13 6.85 9.97 12.07
C ASP A 13 6.40 8.54 11.77
N ALA A 14 5.09 8.25 11.88
CA ALA A 14 4.53 6.97 11.49
C ALA A 14 4.78 6.66 10.01
N GLY A 15 4.55 7.62 9.12
CA GLY A 15 4.83 7.48 7.69
C GLY A 15 6.31 7.21 7.41
N ARG A 16 7.23 7.88 8.11
CA ARG A 16 8.68 7.66 7.95
C ARG A 16 9.10 6.25 8.36
N ILE A 17 8.55 5.72 9.45
CA ILE A 17 8.82 4.33 9.86
C ILE A 17 8.25 3.35 8.83
N ASN A 18 7.07 3.65 8.26
CA ASN A 18 6.50 2.82 7.20
C ASN A 18 7.34 2.84 5.92
N ASP A 19 7.89 3.99 5.51
CA ASP A 19 8.85 4.06 4.39
C ASP A 19 10.06 3.12 4.60
N LEU A 20 10.60 3.09 5.82
CA LEU A 20 11.71 2.20 6.18
C LEU A 20 11.28 0.73 6.16
N ALA A 21 10.08 0.41 6.65
CA ALA A 21 9.52 -0.94 6.63
C ALA A 21 9.29 -1.45 5.20
N ILE A 22 8.77 -0.60 4.30
CA ILE A 22 8.64 -0.90 2.86
C ILE A 22 10.03 -1.17 2.25
N ALA A 23 11.01 -0.32 2.51
CA ALA A 23 12.37 -0.51 1.99
C ALA A 23 12.99 -1.82 2.51
N TYR A 24 12.78 -2.13 3.78
CA TYR A 24 13.16 -3.40 4.39
C TYR A 24 12.50 -4.58 3.65
N GLY A 25 11.17 -4.57 3.52
CA GLY A 25 10.42 -5.63 2.84
C GLY A 25 10.90 -5.85 1.41
N LEU A 26 11.05 -4.76 0.63
CA LEU A 26 11.54 -4.83 -0.75
C LEU A 26 12.94 -5.45 -0.86
N SER A 27 13.83 -5.18 0.10
CA SER A 27 15.19 -5.73 0.12
C SER A 27 15.26 -7.21 0.49
N HIS A 28 14.20 -7.77 1.09
CA HIS A 28 14.13 -9.16 1.54
C HIS A 28 13.33 -10.09 0.61
N ILE A 29 12.82 -9.58 -0.51
CA ILE A 29 12.14 -10.40 -1.52
C ILE A 29 13.15 -11.36 -2.15
N ALA A 30 12.98 -12.67 -1.93
CA ALA A 30 13.87 -13.70 -2.48
C ALA A 30 13.06 -14.95 -2.86
N ALA A 31 13.59 -15.76 -3.80
CA ALA A 31 12.92 -16.96 -4.30
C ALA A 31 12.53 -17.99 -3.22
N ALA A 32 13.25 -18.01 -2.10
CA ALA A 32 13.01 -18.93 -1.01
C ALA A 32 12.06 -18.39 0.07
N VAL A 33 11.73 -17.07 0.03
CA VAL A 33 10.94 -16.41 1.07
C VAL A 33 9.47 -16.41 0.66
N THR A 34 8.60 -16.95 1.52
CA THR A 34 7.16 -16.93 1.32
C THR A 34 6.54 -15.58 1.70
N GLU A 35 5.29 -15.34 1.29
CA GLU A 35 4.50 -14.18 1.70
C GLU A 35 4.44 -14.07 3.23
N ALA A 36 4.11 -15.18 3.92
CA ALA A 36 3.99 -15.21 5.38
C ALA A 36 5.33 -14.93 6.07
N GLU A 37 6.43 -15.57 5.62
CA GLU A 37 7.76 -15.33 6.17
C GLU A 37 8.20 -13.87 6.02
N LEU A 38 7.90 -13.23 4.88
CA LEU A 38 8.24 -11.82 4.67
C LEU A 38 7.35 -10.90 5.52
N ALA A 39 6.05 -11.20 5.65
CA ALA A 39 5.14 -10.46 6.51
C ALA A 39 5.59 -10.50 7.98
N GLU A 40 5.99 -11.67 8.50
CA GLU A 40 6.53 -11.84 9.86
C GLU A 40 7.83 -11.04 10.07
N GLN A 41 8.73 -11.02 9.08
CA GLN A 41 9.96 -10.22 9.14
C GLN A 41 9.65 -8.72 9.21
N ILE A 42 8.65 -8.26 8.45
CA ILE A 42 8.20 -6.85 8.47
C ILE A 42 7.53 -6.51 9.81
N ASP A 43 6.72 -7.41 10.37
CA ASP A 43 6.15 -7.22 11.72
C ASP A 43 7.26 -7.07 12.78
N ALA A 44 8.28 -7.92 12.74
CA ALA A 44 9.42 -7.82 13.62
C ALA A 44 10.18 -6.49 13.45
N PHE A 45 10.28 -5.99 12.20
CA PHE A 45 10.85 -4.68 11.91
C PHE A 45 10.05 -3.56 12.58
N PHE A 46 8.71 -3.55 12.45
CA PHE A 46 7.87 -2.54 13.10
C PHE A 46 8.01 -2.56 14.61
N LEU A 47 7.99 -3.75 15.24
CA LEU A 47 8.18 -3.87 16.69
C LEU A 47 9.52 -3.31 17.16
N ALA A 48 10.59 -3.52 16.41
CA ALA A 48 11.92 -2.98 16.71
C ALA A 48 11.99 -1.44 16.56
N HIS A 49 11.06 -0.83 15.83
CA HIS A 49 11.02 0.61 15.55
C HIS A 49 9.85 1.36 16.24
N GLY A 50 9.31 0.78 17.32
CA GLY A 50 8.26 1.41 18.13
C GLY A 50 6.84 1.19 17.66
N GLY A 51 6.64 0.34 16.67
CA GLY A 51 5.33 -0.14 16.26
C GLY A 51 4.69 -1.05 17.29
N LYS A 52 3.37 -1.17 17.26
CA LYS A 52 2.63 -2.12 18.08
C LYS A 52 2.29 -3.35 17.23
N GLN A 53 2.25 -4.52 17.85
CA GLN A 53 1.74 -5.71 17.19
C GLN A 53 0.24 -5.57 16.98
N VAL A 54 -0.20 -5.65 15.73
CA VAL A 54 -1.60 -5.47 15.32
C VAL A 54 -2.19 -6.73 14.68
N GLY A 55 -1.54 -7.86 14.86
CA GLY A 55 -1.95 -9.13 14.24
C GLY A 55 -1.52 -9.22 12.77
N GLN A 56 -2.33 -9.89 11.95
CA GLN A 56 -2.00 -10.15 10.53
C GLN A 56 -2.37 -8.97 9.61
N TYR A 57 -1.90 -7.77 9.91
CA TYR A 57 -2.16 -6.58 9.09
C TYR A 57 -1.10 -6.31 8.02
N GLN A 58 0.05 -6.97 8.10
CA GLN A 58 1.07 -6.84 7.04
C GLN A 58 0.71 -7.79 5.90
N VAL A 59 0.33 -7.22 4.77
CA VAL A 59 -0.05 -7.99 3.59
C VAL A 59 1.11 -8.03 2.60
N VAL A 60 1.61 -9.23 2.35
CA VAL A 60 2.55 -9.51 1.27
C VAL A 60 1.87 -10.47 0.31
N CYS A 61 1.79 -10.11 -0.97
CA CYS A 61 1.15 -10.94 -1.99
C CYS A 61 2.05 -11.11 -3.21
N TYR A 62 2.14 -12.33 -3.71
CA TYR A 62 2.88 -12.66 -4.93
C TYR A 62 1.93 -13.14 -6.05
N GLY A 63 2.16 -12.64 -7.27
CA GLY A 63 1.44 -13.07 -8.46
C GLY A 63 -0.07 -12.93 -8.34
N ALA A 64 -0.81 -14.03 -8.49
CA ALA A 64 -2.28 -14.04 -8.48
C ALA A 64 -2.88 -13.59 -7.14
N ASN A 65 -2.19 -13.79 -6.02
CA ASN A 65 -2.63 -13.36 -4.70
C ASN A 65 -2.75 -11.83 -4.61
N ALA A 66 -1.89 -11.09 -5.33
CA ALA A 66 -1.94 -9.63 -5.39
C ALA A 66 -3.21 -9.06 -6.05
N ALA A 67 -4.01 -9.89 -6.71
CA ALA A 67 -5.30 -9.48 -7.28
C ALA A 67 -6.48 -9.66 -6.32
N GLN A 68 -6.25 -10.22 -5.14
CA GLN A 68 -7.30 -10.49 -4.15
C GLN A 68 -7.25 -9.43 -3.04
N PRO A 69 -8.25 -8.53 -2.95
CA PRO A 69 -8.36 -7.61 -1.82
C PRO A 69 -8.39 -8.39 -0.50
N HIS A 70 -7.60 -7.96 0.48
CA HIS A 70 -7.50 -8.61 1.80
C HIS A 70 -7.00 -10.07 1.77
N HIS A 71 -6.19 -10.45 0.77
CA HIS A 71 -5.51 -11.73 0.81
C HIS A 71 -4.65 -11.83 2.08
N MET A 72 -4.72 -12.97 2.76
CA MET A 72 -3.87 -13.25 3.91
C MET A 72 -2.59 -13.90 3.41
N SER A 73 -1.43 -13.29 3.70
CA SER A 73 -0.11 -13.80 3.30
C SER A 73 0.04 -15.28 3.65
N ASP A 74 0.38 -16.10 2.67
CA ASP A 74 0.46 -17.55 2.80
C ASP A 74 1.85 -18.12 2.46
N ASN A 75 1.95 -19.40 2.17
CA ASN A 75 3.20 -20.06 1.82
C ASN A 75 3.60 -19.92 0.34
N THR A 76 2.93 -19.04 -0.42
CA THR A 76 3.28 -18.75 -1.81
C THR A 76 4.67 -18.12 -1.89
N ARG A 77 5.45 -18.52 -2.91
CA ARG A 77 6.78 -17.98 -3.21
C ARG A 77 6.78 -17.22 -4.53
N PRO A 78 7.57 -16.14 -4.65
CA PRO A 78 7.57 -15.34 -5.86
C PRO A 78 8.22 -16.09 -7.04
N ARG A 79 7.62 -15.96 -8.22
CA ARG A 79 8.14 -16.46 -9.50
C ARG A 79 8.55 -15.28 -10.38
N PRO A 80 9.58 -15.44 -11.25
CA PRO A 80 9.92 -14.39 -12.20
C PRO A 80 8.72 -13.92 -13.01
N GLY A 81 8.43 -12.62 -12.98
CA GLY A 81 7.28 -12.01 -13.64
C GLY A 81 6.07 -11.74 -12.72
N ASP A 82 6.05 -12.29 -11.52
CA ASP A 82 5.00 -12.01 -10.56
C ASP A 82 5.01 -10.54 -10.13
N SER A 83 3.82 -9.97 -9.99
CA SER A 83 3.63 -8.76 -9.18
C SER A 83 3.88 -9.11 -7.72
N VAL A 84 4.56 -8.23 -7.02
CA VAL A 84 4.76 -8.30 -5.57
C VAL A 84 4.08 -7.06 -4.98
N LEU A 85 3.04 -7.28 -4.21
CA LEU A 85 2.34 -6.24 -3.47
C LEU A 85 2.75 -6.35 -2.00
N ILE A 86 3.18 -5.24 -1.42
CA ILE A 86 3.45 -5.09 0.00
C ILE A 86 2.57 -3.96 0.50
N ASP A 87 1.67 -4.28 1.42
CA ASP A 87 0.70 -3.36 2.01
C ASP A 87 0.85 -3.40 3.53
N LEU A 88 1.34 -2.30 4.09
CA LEU A 88 1.79 -2.22 5.46
C LEU A 88 1.00 -1.21 6.27
N VAL A 89 0.43 -1.68 7.36
CA VAL A 89 -0.38 -0.88 8.28
C VAL A 89 0.11 -1.08 9.71
N CYS A 90 0.49 -0.01 10.41
CA CYS A 90 0.96 -0.12 11.78
C CYS A 90 0.70 1.17 12.58
N PRO A 91 0.28 1.11 13.86
CA PRO A 91 0.25 2.28 14.72
C PRO A 91 1.65 2.53 15.32
N ILE A 92 2.14 3.74 15.12
CA ILE A 92 3.35 4.29 15.74
C ILE A 92 2.92 5.47 16.63
N ASN A 93 3.26 5.43 17.91
CA ASN A 93 2.82 6.46 18.88
C ASN A 93 1.29 6.70 18.81
N ASP A 94 0.51 5.63 18.69
CA ASP A 94 -0.95 5.61 18.58
C ASP A 94 -1.54 6.18 17.28
N TYR A 95 -0.73 6.67 16.35
CA TYR A 95 -1.16 7.11 15.00
C TYR A 95 -0.82 6.05 13.97
N TRP A 96 -1.81 5.73 13.13
CA TRP A 96 -1.67 4.71 12.10
C TRP A 96 -0.90 5.25 10.90
N CYS A 97 -0.05 4.41 10.35
CA CYS A 97 0.46 4.54 8.98
C CYS A 97 -0.16 3.45 8.10
N ASP A 98 -0.22 3.73 6.81
CA ASP A 98 -0.79 2.84 5.80
C ASP A 98 -0.09 3.13 4.46
N MET A 99 0.55 2.12 3.88
CA MET A 99 1.30 2.30 2.65
C MET A 99 1.39 1.02 1.85
N THR A 100 0.92 1.08 0.61
CA THR A 100 1.06 -0.01 -0.36
C THR A 100 2.14 0.30 -1.40
N ARG A 101 2.93 -0.69 -1.76
CA ARG A 101 3.85 -0.65 -2.91
C ARG A 101 3.71 -1.91 -3.73
N THR A 102 3.73 -1.75 -5.05
CA THR A 102 3.75 -2.86 -6.01
C THR A 102 5.05 -2.81 -6.80
N VAL A 103 5.75 -3.92 -6.86
CA VAL A 103 6.93 -4.14 -7.70
C VAL A 103 6.78 -5.43 -8.49
N PHE A 104 7.77 -5.78 -9.33
CA PHE A 104 7.77 -7.02 -10.09
C PHE A 104 9.02 -7.82 -9.80
N TYR A 105 8.85 -9.12 -9.56
CA TYR A 105 9.98 -9.98 -9.23
C TYR A 105 10.78 -10.31 -10.49
N ARG A 106 12.02 -9.83 -10.54
CA ARG A 106 13.05 -10.02 -11.59
C ARG A 106 12.71 -9.48 -12.98
N GLN A 107 11.47 -9.59 -13.44
CA GLN A 107 11.06 -9.13 -14.77
C GLN A 107 9.63 -8.59 -14.74
N VAL A 108 9.27 -7.79 -15.72
CA VAL A 108 7.93 -7.22 -15.88
C VAL A 108 7.48 -7.41 -17.31
N SER A 109 6.23 -7.88 -17.51
CA SER A 109 5.61 -7.93 -18.84
C SER A 109 5.22 -6.53 -19.29
N GLU A 110 5.08 -6.33 -20.60
CA GLU A 110 4.61 -5.05 -21.16
C GLU A 110 3.19 -4.73 -20.67
N GLN A 111 2.32 -5.73 -20.54
CA GLN A 111 0.97 -5.56 -20.01
C GLN A 111 1.01 -5.06 -18.55
N HIS A 112 1.81 -5.68 -17.69
CA HIS A 112 1.96 -5.24 -16.30
C HIS A 112 2.51 -3.82 -16.22
N ARG A 113 3.49 -3.47 -17.06
CA ARG A 113 4.05 -2.12 -17.13
C ARG A 113 2.99 -1.09 -17.50
N GLN A 114 2.18 -1.37 -18.51
CA GLN A 114 1.09 -0.49 -18.96
C GLN A 114 0.06 -0.25 -17.85
N VAL A 115 -0.41 -1.31 -17.19
CA VAL A 115 -1.37 -1.19 -16.08
C VAL A 115 -0.76 -0.38 -14.93
N TYR A 116 0.50 -0.69 -14.54
CA TYR A 116 1.20 0.03 -13.48
C TYR A 116 1.28 1.54 -13.77
N GLU A 117 1.65 1.93 -15.00
CA GLU A 117 1.73 3.33 -15.38
C GLU A 117 0.36 4.04 -15.40
N VAL A 118 -0.71 3.32 -15.75
CA VAL A 118 -2.08 3.86 -15.65
C VAL A 118 -2.43 4.14 -14.18
N VAL A 119 -2.19 3.17 -13.29
CA VAL A 119 -2.46 3.33 -11.85
C VAL A 119 -1.62 4.46 -11.25
N ARG A 120 -0.33 4.54 -11.60
CA ARG A 120 0.57 5.61 -11.14
C ARG A 120 0.06 7.00 -11.56
N ARG A 121 -0.38 7.16 -12.82
CA ARG A 121 -0.97 8.41 -13.31
C ARG A 121 -2.29 8.73 -12.60
N ALA A 122 -3.10 7.73 -12.34
CA ALA A 122 -4.37 7.89 -11.63
C ALA A 122 -4.13 8.35 -10.18
N GLN A 123 -3.16 7.72 -9.47
CA GLN A 123 -2.76 8.16 -8.13
C GLN A 123 -2.27 9.62 -8.14
N GLN A 124 -1.41 9.99 -9.09
CA GLN A 124 -0.89 11.35 -9.20
C GLN A 124 -2.03 12.36 -9.45
N ALA A 125 -3.00 12.02 -10.32
CA ALA A 125 -4.18 12.87 -10.55
C ALA A 125 -4.98 13.09 -9.26
N GLY A 126 -5.12 12.09 -8.41
CA GLY A 126 -5.73 12.22 -7.10
C GLY A 126 -4.96 13.16 -6.17
N ILE A 127 -3.64 12.97 -6.08
CA ILE A 127 -2.75 13.80 -5.26
C ILE A 127 -2.84 15.27 -5.70
N ASP A 128 -2.76 15.53 -7.00
CA ASP A 128 -2.82 16.89 -7.57
C ASP A 128 -4.20 17.55 -7.38
N PHE A 129 -5.24 16.73 -7.23
CA PHE A 129 -6.62 17.21 -7.04
C PHE A 129 -6.91 17.59 -5.58
N VAL A 130 -6.18 17.02 -4.60
CA VAL A 130 -6.41 17.24 -3.17
C VAL A 130 -6.12 18.69 -2.78
N ARG A 131 -7.12 19.36 -2.23
CA ARG A 131 -7.01 20.71 -1.66
C ARG A 131 -8.13 20.96 -0.63
N PRO A 132 -8.00 21.93 0.27
CA PRO A 132 -9.05 22.27 1.23
C PRO A 132 -10.39 22.54 0.54
N GLY A 133 -11.47 21.97 1.06
CA GLY A 133 -12.83 22.14 0.55
C GLY A 133 -13.27 21.14 -0.52
N VAL A 134 -12.37 20.32 -1.05
CA VAL A 134 -12.71 19.25 -2.01
C VAL A 134 -13.41 18.10 -1.29
N ARG A 135 -14.46 17.55 -1.89
CA ARG A 135 -15.13 16.34 -1.38
C ARG A 135 -14.29 15.11 -1.73
N MET A 136 -14.25 14.13 -0.82
CA MET A 136 -13.56 12.84 -1.06
C MET A 136 -14.05 12.14 -2.33
N SER A 137 -15.37 12.21 -2.62
CA SER A 137 -15.94 11.65 -3.86
C SER A 137 -15.40 12.29 -5.15
N GLN A 138 -15.01 13.55 -5.10
CA GLN A 138 -14.41 14.25 -6.26
C GLN A 138 -12.96 13.80 -6.48
N ILE A 139 -12.23 13.48 -5.40
CA ILE A 139 -10.89 12.90 -5.49
C ILE A 139 -10.99 11.51 -6.12
N ASP A 140 -11.91 10.66 -5.62
CA ASP A 140 -12.14 9.34 -6.20
C ASP A 140 -12.55 9.43 -7.68
N ALA A 141 -13.43 10.35 -8.04
CA ALA A 141 -13.84 10.56 -9.43
C ALA A 141 -12.67 10.93 -10.34
N ALA A 142 -11.76 11.81 -9.89
CA ALA A 142 -10.57 12.20 -10.66
C ALA A 142 -9.62 11.03 -10.91
N VAL A 143 -9.36 10.21 -9.88
CA VAL A 143 -8.53 8.98 -10.00
C VAL A 143 -9.20 7.96 -10.92
N ARG A 144 -10.48 7.68 -10.68
CA ARG A 144 -11.27 6.69 -11.41
C ARG A 144 -11.38 7.03 -12.90
N GLN A 145 -11.50 8.31 -13.24
CA GLN A 145 -11.60 8.74 -14.63
C GLN A 145 -10.37 8.33 -15.44
N VAL A 146 -9.15 8.50 -14.89
CA VAL A 146 -7.91 8.08 -15.56
C VAL A 146 -7.90 6.57 -15.86
N ILE A 147 -8.41 5.77 -14.92
CA ILE A 147 -8.47 4.31 -15.05
C ILE A 147 -9.53 3.89 -16.07
N VAL A 148 -10.69 4.57 -16.07
CA VAL A 148 -11.79 4.33 -17.03
C VAL A 148 -11.35 4.69 -18.45
N ASP A 149 -10.71 5.84 -18.63
CA ASP A 149 -10.23 6.31 -19.95
C ASP A 149 -9.16 5.37 -20.54
N ALA A 150 -8.43 4.67 -19.69
CA ALA A 150 -7.47 3.64 -20.09
C ALA A 150 -8.11 2.26 -20.33
N GLY A 151 -9.43 2.12 -20.18
CA GLY A 151 -10.17 0.86 -20.42
C GLY A 151 -10.21 -0.12 -19.24
N TYR A 152 -9.71 0.28 -18.06
CA TYR A 152 -9.64 -0.61 -16.89
C TYR A 152 -10.73 -0.34 -15.82
N GLY A 153 -11.74 0.48 -16.13
CA GLY A 153 -12.76 0.91 -15.17
C GLY A 153 -13.48 -0.24 -14.46
N ALA A 154 -13.81 -1.31 -15.18
CA ALA A 154 -14.48 -2.49 -14.62
C ALA A 154 -13.61 -3.26 -13.61
N ALA A 155 -12.28 -3.15 -13.71
CA ALA A 155 -11.34 -3.80 -12.80
C ALA A 155 -11.05 -2.97 -11.55
N PHE A 156 -11.41 -1.67 -11.53
CA PHE A 156 -11.21 -0.79 -10.38
C PHE A 156 -12.41 -0.87 -9.42
N ILE A 157 -12.45 -1.94 -8.65
CA ILE A 157 -13.57 -2.32 -7.76
C ILE A 157 -13.52 -1.68 -6.37
N THR A 158 -12.40 -1.03 -6.01
CA THR A 158 -12.20 -0.41 -4.70
C THR A 158 -12.40 1.11 -4.74
N ARG A 159 -12.30 1.75 -3.58
CA ARG A 159 -12.17 3.20 -3.45
C ARG A 159 -10.71 3.62 -3.59
N THR A 160 -10.51 4.90 -3.96
CA THR A 160 -9.16 5.47 -4.13
C THR A 160 -8.38 5.54 -2.81
N GLY A 161 -9.07 5.74 -1.69
CA GLY A 161 -8.42 5.87 -0.38
C GLY A 161 -9.39 6.28 0.72
N HIS A 162 -8.85 6.56 1.88
CA HIS A 162 -9.59 6.89 3.10
C HIS A 162 -8.82 7.88 3.98
N GLY A 163 -9.47 8.42 4.99
CA GLY A 163 -8.79 9.17 6.05
C GLY A 163 -8.02 8.23 6.98
N ILE A 164 -7.01 8.75 7.65
CA ILE A 164 -6.15 8.01 8.58
C ILE A 164 -5.81 8.90 9.79
N GLY A 165 -5.57 8.28 10.94
CA GLY A 165 -5.23 9.01 12.17
C GLY A 165 -5.09 8.09 13.37
N LEU A 166 -5.92 8.28 14.39
CA LEU A 166 -6.01 7.36 15.54
C LEU A 166 -6.62 6.00 15.17
N MET A 167 -7.29 5.94 14.02
CA MET A 167 -7.76 4.71 13.41
C MET A 167 -7.22 4.62 11.99
N VAL A 168 -7.08 3.39 11.48
CA VAL A 168 -6.64 3.18 10.09
C VAL A 168 -7.63 3.75 9.08
N HIS A 169 -8.92 3.68 9.37
CA HIS A 169 -9.99 4.28 8.57
C HIS A 169 -10.75 5.34 9.38
N GLU A 170 -10.69 6.60 8.95
CA GLU A 170 -11.42 7.73 9.53
C GLU A 170 -12.34 8.42 8.54
#